data_d1746d6eb8165f3a187458332d7bc878
#
_entry.id   d1746d6eb8165f3a187458332d7bc878
#
_cell.length_a   1.000
_cell.length_b   1.000
_cell.length_c   1.000
_cell.angle_alpha   90.00
_cell.angle_beta   90.00
_cell.angle_gamma   90.00
#
_symmetry.space_group_name_H-M   'P 1'
#
loop_
_entity.id
_entity.type
_entity.pdbx_description
1 polymer ?
#
loop_
_entity_poly.entity_id
_entity_poly.type
_entity_poly.pdbx_seq_one_letter_code
_entity_poly.pdbx_strand_id
1 'polypeptide(L)'
;FLAEWGISIGDSLVLQSNTEYSYGNMEYVHLQQIQDTDYAGSAYGSSLITYDAYIRPVQQLWEGGTKGSIEQKVLIKSYDGAYLRPISTLSDDEFDKSGAESGSFNDAVAAYKVHSNTQEVTRVVAFGSDMICNSMFMSYANSNNQDFMINMFNYISGKTEGITITAKSFSSVGF
;
A
#
# COMPACT_ATOMS: atom_id res chain seq x y z
N PHE A 1 -6.97 -15.96 -10.26
CA PHE A 1 -7.89 -14.95 -9.69
C PHE A 1 -7.38 -13.53 -9.93
N LEU A 2 -6.21 -13.11 -9.36
CA LEU A 2 -5.73 -11.73 -9.53
C LEU A 2 -5.52 -11.33 -10.98
N ALA A 3 -5.00 -12.22 -11.84
CA ALA A 3 -4.79 -11.95 -13.26
C ALA A 3 -6.08 -11.64 -14.03
N GLU A 4 -7.24 -12.16 -13.60
CA GLU A 4 -8.55 -11.83 -14.16
C GLU A 4 -8.93 -10.37 -13.89
N TRP A 5 -8.38 -9.79 -12.82
CA TRP A 5 -8.50 -8.40 -12.42
C TRP A 5 -7.33 -7.54 -12.93
N GLY A 6 -6.44 -8.14 -13.74
CA GLY A 6 -5.27 -7.49 -14.31
C GLY A 6 -4.19 -7.17 -13.29
N ILE A 7 -4.12 -7.91 -12.20
CA ILE A 7 -3.15 -7.70 -11.13
C ILE A 7 -2.20 -8.89 -11.06
N SER A 8 -0.91 -8.63 -10.85
CA SER A 8 0.07 -9.65 -10.49
C SER A 8 0.97 -9.18 -9.33
N ILE A 9 1.55 -10.14 -8.65
CA ILE A 9 2.56 -9.91 -7.59
C ILE A 9 3.91 -10.34 -8.14
N GLY A 10 4.89 -9.45 -8.12
CA GLY A 10 6.23 -9.73 -8.63
C GLY A 10 7.05 -10.69 -7.73
N ASP A 11 8.17 -11.21 -8.25
CA ASP A 11 9.06 -12.15 -7.57
C ASP A 11 10.33 -11.48 -6.98
N SER A 12 10.18 -10.22 -6.61
CA SER A 12 11.23 -9.42 -6.00
C SER A 12 10.73 -8.75 -4.73
N LEU A 13 11.63 -8.31 -3.87
CA LEU A 13 11.34 -7.34 -2.82
C LEU A 13 11.65 -5.93 -3.32
N VAL A 14 10.79 -4.99 -2.95
CA VAL A 14 11.05 -3.57 -3.09
C VAL A 14 11.90 -3.14 -1.91
N LEU A 15 13.08 -2.60 -2.17
CA LEU A 15 14.00 -2.07 -1.18
C LEU A 15 14.22 -0.58 -1.43
N GLN A 16 14.36 0.22 -0.36
CA GLN A 16 14.54 1.68 -0.46
C GLN A 16 15.96 2.08 -0.04
N SER A 17 16.73 2.57 -0.99
CA SER A 17 18.11 2.99 -0.74
C SER A 17 18.22 4.44 -0.22
N ASN A 18 17.17 5.26 -0.41
CA ASN A 18 17.15 6.62 0.11
C ASN A 18 16.75 6.61 1.59
N THR A 19 17.65 7.07 2.45
CA THR A 19 17.45 7.10 3.91
C THR A 19 16.36 8.06 4.37
N GLU A 20 15.94 9.01 3.54
CA GLU A 20 14.77 9.87 3.83
C GLU A 20 13.45 9.08 3.80
N TYR A 21 13.40 8.00 3.01
CA TYR A 21 12.20 7.20 2.79
C TYR A 21 12.32 5.78 3.34
N SER A 22 13.40 5.47 4.05
CA SER A 22 13.57 4.22 4.78
C SER A 22 13.51 4.45 6.29
N TYR A 23 13.10 3.44 7.04
CA TYR A 23 13.07 3.51 8.49
C TYR A 23 14.47 3.24 9.07
N GLY A 24 15.17 4.26 9.43
CA GLY A 24 16.57 4.18 9.80
C GLY A 24 17.42 3.73 8.60
N ASN A 25 18.23 2.70 8.77
CA ASN A 25 19.03 2.13 7.69
C ASN A 25 18.45 0.79 7.16
N MET A 26 17.18 0.53 7.45
CA MET A 26 16.52 -0.72 7.04
C MET A 26 15.85 -0.54 5.68
N GLU A 27 16.55 -0.88 4.59
CA GLU A 27 16.06 -0.71 3.22
C GLU A 27 14.74 -1.48 2.94
N TYR A 28 14.41 -2.49 3.73
CA TYR A 28 13.18 -3.29 3.60
C TYR A 28 12.00 -2.73 4.38
N VAL A 29 12.19 -1.69 5.22
CA VAL A 29 11.12 -0.96 5.91
C VAL A 29 11.12 0.47 5.39
N HIS A 30 10.10 0.86 4.68
CA HIS A 30 10.08 2.17 4.07
C HIS A 30 8.72 2.85 4.07
N LEU A 31 8.77 4.15 3.85
CA LEU A 31 7.61 5.02 3.75
C LEU A 31 6.92 4.81 2.41
N GLN A 32 5.60 4.94 2.44
CA GLN A 32 4.75 4.78 1.26
C GLN A 32 4.03 6.08 0.91
N GLN A 33 3.82 6.28 -0.38
CA GLN A 33 3.01 7.37 -0.92
C GLN A 33 1.59 6.90 -1.18
N ILE A 34 0.62 7.50 -0.51
CA ILE A 34 -0.80 7.29 -0.82
C ILE A 34 -1.14 8.00 -2.13
N GLN A 35 -1.78 7.27 -3.07
CA GLN A 35 -2.07 7.74 -4.42
C GLN A 35 -3.54 8.03 -4.67
N ASP A 36 -4.47 7.44 -3.93
CA ASP A 36 -5.89 7.54 -4.19
C ASP A 36 -6.67 8.04 -2.97
N THR A 37 -7.44 9.11 -3.16
CA THR A 37 -8.23 9.75 -2.10
C THR A 37 -9.47 8.96 -1.73
N ASP A 38 -10.08 8.26 -2.69
CA ASP A 38 -11.34 7.55 -2.45
C ASP A 38 -11.13 6.39 -1.46
N TYR A 39 -9.95 5.74 -1.54
CA TYR A 39 -9.58 4.63 -0.67
C TYR A 39 -8.94 5.07 0.64
N ALA A 40 -8.23 6.19 0.61
CA ALA A 40 -7.45 6.65 1.75
C ALA A 40 -8.22 7.63 2.65
N GLY A 41 -9.24 8.30 2.11
CA GLY A 41 -9.99 9.30 2.86
C GLY A 41 -9.10 10.36 3.49
N SER A 42 -9.22 10.55 4.80
CA SER A 42 -8.42 11.52 5.57
C SER A 42 -6.93 11.19 5.67
N ALA A 43 -6.52 9.96 5.36
CA ALA A 43 -5.09 9.60 5.35
C ALA A 43 -4.34 10.22 4.17
N TYR A 44 -5.03 10.51 3.06
CA TYR A 44 -4.44 11.21 1.92
C TYR A 44 -4.12 12.67 2.27
N GLY A 45 -2.91 13.11 1.93
CA GLY A 45 -2.46 14.47 2.23
C GLY A 45 -2.21 14.74 3.72
N SER A 46 -2.33 13.73 4.58
CA SER A 46 -1.92 13.80 5.98
C SER A 46 -0.42 14.07 6.08
N SER A 47 0.00 14.77 7.14
CA SER A 47 1.42 14.89 7.51
C SER A 47 1.95 13.63 8.20
N LEU A 48 1.08 12.67 8.49
CA LEU A 48 1.45 11.38 9.05
C LEU A 48 2.01 10.45 7.96
N ILE A 49 2.72 9.43 8.38
CA ILE A 49 3.49 8.54 7.53
C ILE A 49 2.81 7.20 7.40
N THR A 50 2.73 6.68 6.17
CA THR A 50 2.37 5.28 5.92
C THR A 50 3.64 4.45 5.85
N TYR A 51 3.74 3.41 6.69
CA TYR A 51 4.86 2.48 6.72
C TYR A 51 4.45 1.14 6.15
N ASP A 52 5.37 0.49 5.43
CA ASP A 52 5.27 -0.92 5.10
C ASP A 52 6.66 -1.56 5.04
N ALA A 53 6.71 -2.90 4.98
CA ALA A 53 7.95 -3.65 4.96
C ALA A 53 7.81 -4.94 4.13
N TYR A 54 8.94 -5.44 3.61
CA TYR A 54 9.02 -6.70 2.86
C TYR A 54 8.05 -6.76 1.67
N ILE A 55 7.90 -5.64 0.97
CA ILE A 55 6.92 -5.44 -0.08
C ILE A 55 7.34 -6.19 -1.34
N ARG A 56 6.42 -6.95 -1.91
CA ARG A 56 6.51 -7.45 -3.29
C ARG A 56 5.78 -6.47 -4.22
N PRO A 57 6.36 -6.08 -5.36
CA PRO A 57 5.71 -5.11 -6.24
C PRO A 57 4.39 -5.65 -6.78
N VAL A 58 3.33 -4.86 -6.68
CA VAL A 58 2.01 -5.17 -7.24
C VAL A 58 1.90 -4.51 -8.60
N GLN A 59 1.76 -5.30 -9.65
CA GLN A 59 1.78 -4.83 -11.03
C GLN A 59 0.37 -4.74 -11.61
N GLN A 60 0.12 -3.67 -12.36
CA GLN A 60 -1.02 -3.57 -13.25
C GLN A 60 -0.66 -4.21 -14.59
N LEU A 61 -1.42 -5.24 -15.00
CA LEU A 61 -1.14 -5.98 -16.23
C LEU A 61 -1.72 -5.32 -17.48
N TRP A 62 -2.53 -4.28 -17.32
CA TRP A 62 -3.19 -3.60 -18.43
C TRP A 62 -2.68 -2.18 -18.57
N GLU A 63 -2.30 -1.82 -19.75
CA GLU A 63 -1.92 -0.46 -20.10
C GLU A 63 -3.10 0.51 -19.80
N GLY A 64 -2.82 1.61 -19.08
CA GLY A 64 -3.84 2.55 -18.64
C GLY A 64 -4.78 2.03 -17.56
N GLY A 65 -4.52 0.84 -16.99
CA GLY A 65 -5.26 0.32 -15.84
C GLY A 65 -6.71 -0.05 -16.11
N THR A 66 -7.12 -0.22 -17.38
CA THR A 66 -8.53 -0.49 -17.73
C THR A 66 -8.64 -1.60 -18.77
N LYS A 67 -9.60 -2.52 -18.56
CA LYS A 67 -9.98 -3.52 -19.56
C LYS A 67 -11.46 -3.87 -19.44
N GLY A 68 -12.23 -3.53 -20.48
CA GLY A 68 -13.68 -3.72 -20.48
C GLY A 68 -14.35 -2.88 -19.40
N SER A 69 -15.05 -3.54 -18.48
CA SER A 69 -15.72 -2.89 -17.34
C SER A 69 -14.90 -2.90 -16.03
N ILE A 70 -13.64 -3.31 -16.10
CA ILE A 70 -12.76 -3.35 -14.94
C ILE A 70 -11.79 -2.18 -15.03
N GLU A 71 -11.70 -1.42 -13.97
CA GLU A 71 -10.74 -0.33 -13.79
C GLU A 71 -9.83 -0.63 -12.62
N GLN A 72 -8.57 -0.19 -12.72
CA GLN A 72 -7.55 -0.36 -11.69
C GLN A 72 -7.07 0.99 -11.19
N LYS A 73 -6.76 1.06 -9.89
CA LYS A 73 -6.15 2.22 -9.26
C LYS A 73 -4.97 1.78 -8.40
N VAL A 74 -3.87 2.51 -8.50
CA VAL A 74 -2.78 2.38 -7.54
C VAL A 74 -3.20 3.08 -6.25
N LEU A 75 -3.12 2.38 -5.13
CA LEU A 75 -3.48 2.93 -3.82
C LEU A 75 -2.30 3.54 -3.11
N ILE A 76 -1.22 2.79 -3.02
CA ILE A 76 0.05 3.20 -2.42
C ILE A 76 1.22 2.70 -3.27
N LYS A 77 2.31 3.44 -3.23
CA LYS A 77 3.57 3.09 -3.89
C LYS A 77 4.77 3.58 -3.09
N SER A 78 5.94 2.98 -3.33
CA SER A 78 7.20 3.47 -2.78
C SER A 78 7.57 4.85 -3.33
N TYR A 79 8.43 5.56 -2.61
CA TYR A 79 9.10 6.75 -3.13
C TYR A 79 10.16 6.37 -4.18
N ASP A 80 10.56 7.35 -4.99
CA ASP A 80 11.67 7.18 -5.93
C ASP A 80 12.97 6.83 -5.18
N GLY A 81 13.85 6.12 -5.87
CA GLY A 81 15.08 5.59 -5.27
C GLY A 81 14.92 4.21 -4.65
N ALA A 82 13.73 3.62 -4.76
CA ALA A 82 13.56 2.19 -4.49
C ALA A 82 14.14 1.35 -5.63
N TYR A 83 14.47 0.08 -5.34
CA TYR A 83 14.97 -0.88 -6.32
C TYR A 83 14.41 -2.28 -6.05
N LEU A 84 14.44 -3.13 -7.07
CA LEU A 84 13.98 -4.51 -6.97
C LEU A 84 15.15 -5.45 -6.66
N ARG A 85 15.00 -6.26 -5.61
CA ARG A 85 15.90 -7.38 -5.32
C ARG A 85 15.15 -8.69 -5.51
N PRO A 86 15.55 -9.56 -6.44
CA PRO A 86 14.92 -10.86 -6.63
C PRO A 86 14.92 -11.69 -5.36
N ILE A 87 13.79 -12.33 -5.04
CA ILE A 87 13.65 -13.15 -3.83
C ILE A 87 14.70 -14.30 -3.81
N SER A 88 15.03 -14.82 -4.99
CA SER A 88 16.05 -15.88 -5.14
C SER A 88 17.46 -15.45 -4.69
N THR A 89 17.73 -14.16 -4.55
CA THR A 89 19.05 -13.62 -4.16
C THR A 89 19.09 -13.15 -2.71
N LEU A 90 18.03 -13.35 -1.93
CA LEU A 90 17.96 -12.84 -0.55
C LEU A 90 18.96 -13.54 0.40
N SER A 91 19.38 -14.76 0.05
CA SER A 91 20.43 -15.49 0.79
C SER A 91 21.86 -15.07 0.43
N ASP A 92 22.04 -14.24 -0.60
CA ASP A 92 23.36 -13.83 -1.03
C ASP A 92 23.86 -12.68 -0.13
N ASP A 93 25.05 -12.81 0.41
CA ASP A 93 25.65 -11.80 1.30
C ASP A 93 25.90 -10.47 0.56
N GLU A 94 26.20 -10.55 -0.74
CA GLU A 94 26.42 -9.40 -1.60
C GLU A 94 25.43 -9.40 -2.77
N PHE A 95 24.63 -8.33 -2.87
CA PHE A 95 23.74 -8.06 -4.00
C PHE A 95 24.20 -6.80 -4.72
N ASP A 96 24.57 -6.94 -6.00
CA ASP A 96 24.92 -5.79 -6.84
C ASP A 96 23.66 -5.00 -7.25
N LYS A 97 23.49 -3.83 -6.66
CA LYS A 97 22.37 -2.91 -6.95
C LYS A 97 22.51 -2.19 -8.30
N SER A 98 23.70 -2.16 -8.89
CA SER A 98 23.98 -1.31 -10.08
C SER A 98 23.19 -1.72 -11.32
N GLY A 99 22.81 -2.99 -11.40
CA GLY A 99 21.96 -3.54 -12.47
C GLY A 99 20.50 -3.74 -12.09
N ALA A 100 20.10 -3.38 -10.88
CA ALA A 100 18.73 -3.57 -10.43
C ALA A 100 17.77 -2.57 -11.06
N GLU A 101 16.55 -3.02 -11.38
CA GLU A 101 15.47 -2.13 -11.75
C GLU A 101 15.18 -1.18 -10.61
N SER A 102 15.21 0.14 -10.87
CA SER A 102 15.03 1.18 -9.87
C SER A 102 13.96 2.18 -10.26
N GLY A 103 13.30 2.76 -9.25
CA GLY A 103 12.23 3.72 -9.44
C GLY A 103 11.24 3.72 -8.28
N SER A 104 9.97 3.92 -8.61
CA SER A 104 8.84 3.82 -7.67
C SER A 104 7.98 2.62 -8.06
N PHE A 105 7.64 1.77 -7.09
CA PHE A 105 6.91 0.53 -7.31
C PHE A 105 5.59 0.54 -6.54
N ASN A 106 4.54 -0.01 -7.14
CA ASN A 106 3.26 -0.11 -6.46
C ASN A 106 3.32 -1.18 -5.36
N ASP A 107 2.84 -0.82 -4.20
CA ASP A 107 2.67 -1.71 -3.05
C ASP A 107 1.23 -2.23 -2.96
N ALA A 108 0.25 -1.40 -3.31
CA ALA A 108 -1.13 -1.86 -3.37
C ALA A 108 -1.85 -1.32 -4.61
N VAL A 109 -2.65 -2.20 -5.21
CA VAL A 109 -3.52 -1.90 -6.35
C VAL A 109 -4.93 -2.38 -6.06
N ALA A 110 -5.91 -1.52 -6.29
CA ALA A 110 -7.32 -1.86 -6.32
C ALA A 110 -7.78 -2.09 -7.76
N ALA A 111 -8.73 -3.00 -7.94
CA ALA A 111 -9.50 -3.16 -9.16
C ALA A 111 -10.99 -3.19 -8.82
N TYR A 112 -11.81 -2.55 -9.63
CA TYR A 112 -13.24 -2.54 -9.44
C TYR A 112 -14.00 -2.71 -10.75
N LYS A 113 -15.19 -3.28 -10.64
CA LYS A 113 -16.11 -3.53 -11.75
C LYS A 113 -17.52 -3.11 -11.37
N VAL A 114 -18.12 -2.25 -12.17
CA VAL A 114 -19.54 -1.91 -12.07
C VAL A 114 -20.34 -2.90 -12.92
N HIS A 115 -21.31 -3.58 -12.29
CA HIS A 115 -22.21 -4.50 -12.98
C HIS A 115 -23.36 -3.71 -13.60
N SER A 116 -23.43 -3.71 -14.95
CA SER A 116 -24.39 -2.91 -15.70
C SER A 116 -25.85 -3.19 -15.35
N ASN A 117 -26.18 -4.42 -14.99
CA ASN A 117 -27.57 -4.85 -14.72
C ASN A 117 -28.05 -4.50 -13.31
N THR A 118 -27.16 -4.52 -12.32
CA THR A 118 -27.51 -4.33 -10.89
C THR A 118 -26.96 -3.00 -10.34
N GLN A 119 -26.03 -2.38 -11.04
CA GLN A 119 -25.24 -1.23 -10.57
C GLN A 119 -24.40 -1.56 -9.32
N GLU A 120 -24.30 -2.82 -8.97
CA GLU A 120 -23.42 -3.27 -7.89
C GLU A 120 -21.96 -3.14 -8.29
N VAL A 121 -21.08 -2.87 -7.31
CA VAL A 121 -19.65 -2.74 -7.54
C VAL A 121 -18.92 -3.87 -6.83
N THR A 122 -18.23 -4.70 -7.61
CA THR A 122 -17.26 -5.65 -7.05
C THR A 122 -15.90 -4.97 -6.96
N ARG A 123 -15.22 -5.13 -5.84
CA ARG A 123 -13.90 -4.55 -5.58
C ARG A 123 -12.93 -5.63 -5.13
N VAL A 124 -11.70 -5.55 -5.62
CA VAL A 124 -10.57 -6.38 -5.23
C VAL A 124 -9.41 -5.47 -4.91
N VAL A 125 -8.74 -5.71 -3.81
CA VAL A 125 -7.50 -5.03 -3.44
C VAL A 125 -6.41 -6.05 -3.21
N ALA A 126 -5.25 -5.82 -3.78
CA ALA A 126 -4.05 -6.62 -3.57
C ALA A 126 -2.96 -5.74 -2.94
N PHE A 127 -2.36 -6.25 -1.89
CA PHE A 127 -1.19 -5.67 -1.24
C PHE A 127 0.04 -6.53 -1.51
N GLY A 128 1.19 -5.89 -1.64
CA GLY A 128 2.48 -6.55 -1.79
C GLY A 128 3.03 -7.12 -0.49
N SER A 129 2.49 -6.66 0.64
CA SER A 129 2.86 -7.09 1.98
C SER A 129 1.65 -7.08 2.92
N ASP A 130 1.69 -7.89 3.98
CA ASP A 130 0.76 -7.85 5.10
C ASP A 130 1.24 -6.95 6.25
N MET A 131 2.49 -6.49 6.17
CA MET A 131 3.12 -5.69 7.22
C MET A 131 2.47 -4.31 7.39
N ILE A 132 1.78 -3.79 6.37
CA ILE A 132 0.99 -2.56 6.49
C ILE A 132 -0.04 -2.63 7.63
N CYS A 133 -0.56 -3.82 7.94
CA CYS A 133 -1.49 -4.10 9.04
C CYS A 133 -0.78 -4.48 10.34
N ASN A 134 0.55 -4.44 10.39
CA ASN A 134 1.30 -4.84 11.59
C ASN A 134 1.01 -3.88 12.74
N SER A 135 0.76 -4.44 13.93
CA SER A 135 0.43 -3.66 15.13
C SER A 135 1.51 -2.63 15.50
N MET A 136 2.77 -2.93 15.19
CA MET A 136 3.89 -2.00 15.41
C MET A 136 3.70 -0.73 14.57
N PHE A 137 3.48 -0.86 13.25
CA PHE A 137 3.29 0.30 12.38
C PHE A 137 1.99 1.04 12.69
N MET A 138 0.92 0.31 13.02
CA MET A 138 -0.35 0.93 13.41
C MET A 138 -0.28 1.70 14.72
N SER A 139 0.66 1.38 15.61
CA SER A 139 0.81 2.02 16.92
C SER A 139 1.80 3.18 16.95
N TYR A 140 2.54 3.43 15.88
CA TYR A 140 3.46 4.57 15.85
C TYR A 140 2.69 5.89 15.91
N ALA A 141 3.14 6.82 16.76
CA ALA A 141 2.46 8.09 17.01
C ALA A 141 2.33 8.99 15.76
N ASN A 142 3.22 8.81 14.77
CA ASN A 142 3.23 9.55 13.52
C ASN A 142 2.78 8.71 12.32
N SER A 143 2.20 7.52 12.56
CA SER A 143 1.69 6.65 11.50
C SER A 143 0.22 6.94 11.21
N ASN A 144 -0.14 6.87 9.94
CA ASN A 144 -1.54 6.85 9.50
C ASN A 144 -2.00 5.48 8.94
N ASN A 145 -1.21 4.42 9.16
CA ASN A 145 -1.55 3.08 8.69
C ASN A 145 -2.96 2.65 9.13
N GLN A 146 -3.31 2.92 10.40
CA GLN A 146 -4.64 2.57 10.93
C GLN A 146 -5.75 3.31 10.19
N ASP A 147 -5.61 4.63 10.02
CA ASP A 147 -6.62 5.45 9.33
C ASP A 147 -6.76 5.05 7.87
N PHE A 148 -5.64 4.81 7.18
CA PHE A 148 -5.63 4.32 5.81
C PHE A 148 -6.38 2.99 5.68
N MET A 149 -6.07 2.02 6.53
CA MET A 149 -6.69 0.70 6.48
C MET A 149 -8.19 0.75 6.80
N ILE A 150 -8.60 1.54 7.79
CA ILE A 150 -10.02 1.71 8.13
C ILE A 150 -10.79 2.33 6.96
N ASN A 151 -10.25 3.40 6.36
CA ASN A 151 -10.89 4.08 5.23
C ASN A 151 -10.98 3.14 4.01
N MET A 152 -9.91 2.42 3.71
CA MET A 152 -9.87 1.44 2.64
C MET A 152 -10.93 0.34 2.83
N PHE A 153 -11.05 -0.24 4.03
CA PHE A 153 -12.07 -1.26 4.32
C PHE A 153 -13.49 -0.71 4.23
N ASN A 154 -13.73 0.52 4.69
CA ASN A 154 -15.02 1.18 4.55
C ASN A 154 -15.39 1.35 3.08
N TYR A 155 -14.45 1.82 2.26
CA TYR A 155 -14.67 1.98 0.83
C TYR A 155 -14.96 0.64 0.13
N ILE A 156 -14.15 -0.39 0.39
CA ILE A 156 -14.33 -1.73 -0.21
C ILE A 156 -15.69 -2.30 0.15
N SER A 157 -16.13 -2.13 1.40
CA SER A 157 -17.43 -2.64 1.87
C SER A 157 -18.64 -1.81 1.41
N GLY A 158 -18.40 -0.74 0.64
CA GLY A 158 -19.45 0.15 0.14
C GLY A 158 -20.09 1.03 1.23
N LYS A 159 -19.44 1.16 2.39
CA LYS A 159 -19.88 2.07 3.44
C LYS A 159 -19.42 3.49 3.09
N THR A 160 -20.35 4.35 2.74
CA THR A 160 -20.10 5.76 2.40
C THR A 160 -19.93 6.66 3.62
N GLU A 161 -20.34 6.17 4.80
CA GLU A 161 -20.15 6.88 6.07
C GLU A 161 -19.14 6.10 6.91
N GLY A 162 -17.94 6.64 7.02
CA GLY A 162 -16.92 6.12 7.92
C GLY A 162 -17.40 6.24 9.37
N ILE A 163 -17.31 5.18 10.16
CA ILE A 163 -17.39 5.31 11.61
C ILE A 163 -16.10 6.00 12.03
N THR A 164 -16.16 7.32 12.17
CA THR A 164 -15.05 8.07 12.78
C THR A 164 -15.08 7.75 14.27
N ILE A 165 -14.29 6.78 14.70
CA ILE A 165 -14.03 6.56 16.12
C ILE A 165 -13.04 7.64 16.51
N THR A 166 -13.55 8.75 17.03
CA THR A 166 -12.70 9.79 17.62
C THR A 166 -12.00 9.16 18.83
N ALA A 167 -10.68 9.07 18.79
CA ALA A 167 -9.90 8.60 19.93
C ALA A 167 -10.21 9.47 21.15
N LYS A 168 -10.82 8.86 22.19
CA LYS A 168 -10.97 9.53 23.48
C LYS A 168 -9.62 9.46 24.18
N SER A 169 -8.96 10.59 24.31
CA SER A 169 -7.84 10.71 25.24
C SER A 169 -8.37 10.60 26.67
N PHE A 170 -8.01 9.54 27.35
CA PHE A 170 -8.20 9.46 28.79
C PHE A 170 -7.08 10.26 29.45
N SER A 171 -7.40 11.46 29.95
CA SER A 171 -6.51 12.11 30.91
C SER A 171 -6.54 11.28 32.20
N SER A 172 -5.40 10.71 32.56
CA SER A 172 -5.23 10.11 33.89
C SER A 172 -5.41 11.22 34.92
N VAL A 173 -6.53 11.19 35.66
CA VAL A 173 -6.66 11.98 36.88
C VAL A 173 -5.77 11.29 37.88
N GLY A 174 -4.60 11.87 38.17
CA GLY A 174 -3.74 11.42 39.26
C GLY A 174 -4.48 11.65 40.57
N PHE A 175 -4.49 10.62 41.42
CA PHE A 175 -4.88 10.70 42.82
C PHE A 175 -3.69 11.20 43.64
#